data_cffd1ed40bc26b3c7a708f26154c40ee
#
_entry.id   cffd1ed40bc26b3c7a708f26154c40ee
#
_cell.length_a   1.000
_cell.length_b   1.000
_cell.length_c   1.000
_cell.angle_alpha   90.00
_cell.angle_beta   90.00
_cell.angle_gamma   90.00
#
_symmetry.space_group_name_H-M   'P 1'
#
loop_
_entity.id
_entity.type
_entity.pdbx_description
1 polymer ?
#
loop_
_entity_poly.entity_id
_entity_poly.type
_entity_poly.pdbx_seq_one_letter_code
_entity_poly.pdbx_strand_id
1 'polypeptide(L)'
;MLIGPPGTGKTSRALRGMVEAFYREGKEILLLSYTNRAVDEICKMLTAITPEVNFIRIGNELSCEEAYRPYLIENVLETCSTRREVQERMAHCRIFVGTVATLSAKAELFRLKTFDVALIDEATQILEPQLLGLLCMRGVTGGNAIGKFVLIGDHKQLPAVVLQSSEQSESTTKVCGRLVCVT
;
A
#
# COMPACT_ATOMS: atom_id res chain seq x y z
N MET A 1 15.09 -2.02 2.50
CA MET A 1 14.28 -3.22 2.82
C MET A 1 14.39 -3.52 4.30
N LEU A 2 13.28 -3.72 5.01
CA LEU A 2 13.28 -4.10 6.42
C LEU A 2 12.98 -5.62 6.51
N ILE A 3 13.90 -6.40 7.06
CA ILE A 3 13.79 -7.86 7.19
C ILE A 3 13.79 -8.24 8.67
N GLY A 4 12.89 -9.15 9.06
CA GLY A 4 12.88 -9.68 10.42
C GLY A 4 11.87 -10.83 10.58
N PRO A 5 12.11 -11.78 11.52
CA PRO A 5 11.24 -12.92 11.74
C PRO A 5 9.84 -12.55 12.22
N PRO A 6 8.86 -13.48 12.16
CA PRO A 6 7.52 -13.28 12.69
C PRO A 6 7.54 -12.88 14.16
N GLY A 7 6.60 -12.06 14.62
CA GLY A 7 6.49 -11.65 16.02
C GLY A 7 7.49 -10.59 16.50
N THR A 8 8.39 -10.10 15.64
CA THR A 8 9.36 -9.04 16.01
C THR A 8 8.78 -7.62 16.00
N GLY A 9 7.47 -7.48 15.78
CA GLY A 9 6.80 -6.18 15.78
C GLY A 9 7.05 -5.34 14.52
N LYS A 10 7.34 -5.98 13.38
CA LYS A 10 7.55 -5.26 12.09
C LYS A 10 6.37 -4.37 11.74
N THR A 11 5.16 -4.91 11.73
CA THR A 11 3.93 -4.17 11.43
C THR A 11 3.56 -3.22 12.57
N SER A 12 3.61 -3.71 13.82
CA SER A 12 3.15 -2.91 14.97
C SER A 12 4.14 -1.83 15.43
N ARG A 13 5.45 -2.03 15.29
CA ARG A 13 6.46 -1.07 15.77
C ARG A 13 7.19 -0.36 14.65
N ALA A 14 7.77 -1.12 13.71
CA ALA A 14 8.60 -0.52 12.67
C ALA A 14 7.75 0.23 11.64
N LEU A 15 6.65 -0.39 11.14
CA LEU A 15 5.72 0.28 10.22
C LEU A 15 5.11 1.51 10.89
N ARG A 16 4.63 1.38 12.14
CA ARG A 16 4.11 2.51 12.91
C ARG A 16 5.10 3.65 13.03
N GLY A 17 6.34 3.35 13.43
CA GLY A 17 7.40 4.36 13.56
C GLY A 17 7.69 5.09 12.24
N MET A 18 7.72 4.36 11.12
CA MET A 18 7.88 4.97 9.80
C MET A 18 6.69 5.85 9.41
N VAL A 19 5.46 5.37 9.63
CA VAL A 19 4.24 6.16 9.37
C VAL A 19 4.25 7.46 10.18
N GLU A 20 4.51 7.38 11.49
CA GLU A 20 4.57 8.56 12.36
C GLU A 20 5.67 9.55 11.93
N ALA A 21 6.84 9.05 11.50
CA ALA A 21 7.93 9.88 11.01
C ALA A 21 7.55 10.62 9.72
N PHE A 22 7.09 9.88 8.70
CA PHE A 22 6.68 10.48 7.43
C PHE A 22 5.47 11.40 7.58
N TYR A 23 4.51 11.05 8.45
CA TYR A 23 3.35 11.89 8.72
C TYR A 23 3.76 13.23 9.36
N ARG A 24 4.72 13.22 10.29
CA ARG A 24 5.29 14.45 10.89
C ARG A 24 6.04 15.29 9.87
N GLU A 25 6.69 14.68 8.90
CA GLU A 25 7.35 15.37 7.78
C GLU A 25 6.37 15.95 6.75
N GLY A 26 5.06 15.77 6.93
CA GLY A 26 4.06 16.26 5.99
C GLY A 26 3.91 15.41 4.73
N LYS A 27 4.44 14.17 4.70
CA LYS A 27 4.44 13.32 3.53
C LYS A 27 3.08 12.69 3.23
N GLU A 28 2.84 12.46 1.95
CA GLU A 28 1.73 11.67 1.42
C GLU A 28 2.13 10.19 1.42
N ILE A 29 1.37 9.36 2.13
CA ILE A 29 1.75 7.99 2.46
C ILE A 29 0.76 7.00 1.85
N LEU A 30 1.26 5.99 1.15
CA LEU A 30 0.48 4.86 0.67
C LEU A 30 0.91 3.61 1.44
N LEU A 31 -0.03 2.98 2.17
CA LEU A 31 0.20 1.75 2.92
C LEU A 31 -0.41 0.58 2.17
N LEU A 32 0.37 -0.41 1.87
CA LEU A 32 -0.05 -1.56 1.08
C LEU A 32 0.29 -2.87 1.78
N SER A 33 -0.55 -3.88 1.55
CA SER A 33 -0.22 -5.26 1.91
C SER A 33 -0.77 -6.23 0.87
N TYR A 34 -0.44 -7.52 1.01
CA TYR A 34 -0.90 -8.57 0.12
C TYR A 34 -2.36 -8.94 0.36
N THR A 35 -2.79 -9.03 1.63
CA THR A 35 -4.13 -9.48 2.01
C THR A 35 -4.98 -8.40 2.65
N ASN A 36 -6.32 -8.52 2.54
CA ASN A 36 -7.24 -7.62 3.24
C ASN A 36 -7.12 -7.72 4.76
N ARG A 37 -6.82 -8.91 5.30
CA ARG A 37 -6.58 -9.10 6.72
C ARG A 37 -5.37 -8.29 7.21
N ALA A 38 -4.28 -8.31 6.45
CA ALA A 38 -3.10 -7.50 6.78
C ALA A 38 -3.38 -6.00 6.66
N VAL A 39 -4.23 -5.60 5.69
CA VAL A 39 -4.73 -4.22 5.59
C VAL A 39 -5.55 -3.84 6.82
N ASP A 40 -6.39 -4.74 7.37
CA ASP A 40 -7.14 -4.49 8.61
C ASP A 40 -6.21 -4.32 9.82
N GLU A 41 -5.14 -5.11 9.93
CA GLU A 41 -4.11 -4.91 10.97
C GLU A 41 -3.39 -3.56 10.82
N ILE A 42 -3.15 -3.09 9.59
CA ILE A 42 -2.64 -1.74 9.35
C ILE A 42 -3.64 -0.68 9.81
N CYS A 43 -4.93 -0.83 9.49
CA CYS A 43 -5.98 0.09 9.95
C CYS A 43 -6.05 0.13 11.48
N LYS A 44 -5.97 -1.02 12.14
CA LYS A 44 -5.90 -1.13 13.60
C LYS A 44 -4.69 -0.38 14.18
N MET A 45 -3.55 -0.51 13.55
CA MET A 45 -2.35 0.24 13.95
C MET A 45 -2.56 1.74 13.80
N LEU A 46 -3.17 2.20 12.70
CA LEU A 46 -3.42 3.62 12.45
C LEU A 46 -4.40 4.22 13.46
N THR A 47 -5.48 3.52 13.79
CA THR A 47 -6.46 3.98 14.80
C THR A 47 -5.87 4.07 16.21
N ALA A 48 -4.75 3.39 16.48
CA ALA A 48 -4.03 3.45 17.74
C ALA A 48 -2.94 4.54 17.80
N ILE A 49 -2.74 5.32 16.73
CA ILE A 49 -1.79 6.44 16.73
C ILE A 49 -2.41 7.66 17.42
N THR A 50 -1.65 8.30 18.31
CA THR A 50 -2.06 9.51 19.01
C THR A 50 -1.05 10.65 18.73
N PRO A 51 -1.47 11.85 18.30
CA PRO A 51 -2.87 12.21 17.97
C PRO A 51 -3.40 11.44 16.75
N GLU A 52 -4.70 11.34 16.63
CA GLU A 52 -5.39 10.60 15.59
C GLU A 52 -4.93 11.03 14.18
N VAL A 53 -4.67 10.06 13.33
CA VAL A 53 -4.32 10.27 11.93
C VAL A 53 -5.51 9.94 11.04
N ASN A 54 -5.80 10.83 10.08
CA ASN A 54 -6.83 10.57 9.09
C ASN A 54 -6.29 9.69 7.99
N PHE A 55 -7.02 8.62 7.66
CA PHE A 55 -6.69 7.73 6.55
C PHE A 55 -7.92 7.32 5.76
N ILE A 56 -7.71 6.93 4.51
CA ILE A 56 -8.73 6.37 3.63
C ILE A 56 -8.34 4.94 3.29
N ARG A 57 -9.28 4.02 3.47
CA ARG A 57 -9.13 2.62 3.05
C ARG A 57 -9.69 2.44 1.64
N ILE A 58 -8.89 1.87 0.76
CA ILE A 58 -9.27 1.49 -0.60
C ILE A 58 -9.59 -0.01 -0.61
N GLY A 59 -10.83 -0.35 -0.89
CA GLY A 59 -11.29 -1.74 -0.86
C GLY A 59 -12.81 -1.79 -1.05
N ASN A 60 -13.40 -2.93 -0.75
CA ASN A 60 -14.84 -3.09 -0.71
C ASN A 60 -15.29 -3.50 0.71
N GLU A 61 -16.58 -3.28 1.00
CA GLU A 61 -17.17 -3.53 2.30
C GLU A 61 -17.13 -5.02 2.70
N LEU A 62 -17.30 -5.93 1.74
CA LEU A 62 -17.34 -7.37 1.99
C LEU A 62 -15.98 -7.94 2.46
N SER A 63 -14.88 -7.28 2.10
CA SER A 63 -13.52 -7.70 2.44
C SER A 63 -12.87 -6.81 3.52
N CYS A 64 -13.67 -6.04 4.24
CA CYS A 64 -13.28 -5.10 5.28
C CYS A 64 -13.92 -5.47 6.61
N GLU A 65 -13.13 -5.50 7.69
CA GLU A 65 -13.70 -5.63 9.04
C GLU A 65 -14.65 -4.45 9.32
N GLU A 66 -15.74 -4.73 10.01
CA GLU A 66 -16.81 -3.77 10.30
C GLU A 66 -16.29 -2.49 10.96
N ALA A 67 -15.34 -2.63 11.87
CA ALA A 67 -14.71 -1.51 12.57
C ALA A 67 -14.02 -0.49 11.64
N TYR A 68 -13.60 -0.92 10.43
CA TYR A 68 -12.87 -0.05 9.49
C TYR A 68 -13.69 0.37 8.27
N ARG A 69 -14.95 -0.06 8.16
CA ARG A 69 -15.87 0.38 7.10
C ARG A 69 -16.05 1.90 7.02
N PRO A 70 -16.11 2.65 8.14
CA PRO A 70 -16.21 4.12 8.07
C PRO A 70 -15.04 4.80 7.32
N TYR A 71 -13.90 4.13 7.22
CA TYR A 71 -12.71 4.64 6.52
C TYR A 71 -12.67 4.25 5.04
N LEU A 72 -13.61 3.43 4.54
CA LEU A 72 -13.70 3.11 3.11
C LEU A 72 -13.93 4.37 2.30
N ILE A 73 -13.28 4.44 1.13
CA ILE A 73 -13.34 5.63 0.27
C ILE A 73 -14.79 5.98 -0.10
N GLU A 74 -15.63 4.99 -0.36
CA GLU A 74 -17.05 5.17 -0.66
C GLU A 74 -17.75 5.89 0.50
N ASN A 75 -17.58 5.43 1.74
CA ASN A 75 -18.22 6.01 2.94
C ASN A 75 -17.65 7.40 3.28
N VAL A 76 -16.32 7.57 3.13
CA VAL A 76 -15.67 8.87 3.34
C VAL A 76 -16.17 9.93 2.36
N LEU A 77 -16.51 9.52 1.13
CA LEU A 77 -16.98 10.40 0.07
C LEU A 77 -18.51 10.50 -0.03
N GLU A 78 -19.27 9.70 0.73
CA GLU A 78 -20.73 9.67 0.70
C GLU A 78 -21.38 11.04 0.95
N THR A 79 -20.76 11.85 1.79
CA THR A 79 -21.24 13.21 2.10
C THR A 79 -20.83 14.26 1.05
N CYS A 80 -19.99 13.92 0.09
CA CYS A 80 -19.51 14.83 -0.94
C CYS A 80 -20.52 14.89 -2.09
N SER A 81 -21.06 16.06 -2.35
CA SER A 81 -22.03 16.30 -3.44
C SER A 81 -21.40 16.82 -4.72
N THR A 82 -20.19 17.36 -4.64
CA THR A 82 -19.48 17.95 -5.77
C THR A 82 -18.10 17.36 -5.96
N ARG A 83 -17.63 17.39 -7.22
CA ARG A 83 -16.26 16.96 -7.55
C ARG A 83 -15.19 17.73 -6.76
N ARG A 84 -15.46 19.01 -6.46
CA ARG A 84 -14.54 19.84 -5.68
C ARG A 84 -14.43 19.34 -4.24
N GLU A 85 -15.55 19.03 -3.60
CA GLU A 85 -15.56 18.46 -2.24
C GLU A 85 -14.79 17.13 -2.19
N VAL A 86 -14.97 16.26 -3.20
CA VAL A 86 -14.20 15.02 -3.33
C VAL A 86 -12.70 15.32 -3.40
N GLN A 87 -12.27 16.26 -4.24
CA GLN A 87 -10.86 16.63 -4.36
C GLN A 87 -10.30 17.21 -3.06
N GLU A 88 -11.05 18.09 -2.38
CA GLU A 88 -10.65 18.68 -1.11
C GLU A 88 -10.54 17.60 -0.02
N ARG A 89 -11.49 16.66 0.08
CA ARG A 89 -11.46 15.55 1.02
C ARG A 89 -10.25 14.64 0.78
N MET A 90 -10.00 14.29 -0.48
CA MET A 90 -8.85 13.49 -0.88
C MET A 90 -7.52 14.19 -0.58
N ALA A 91 -7.45 15.50 -0.80
CA ALA A 91 -6.25 16.31 -0.54
C ALA A 91 -5.94 16.41 0.96
N HIS A 92 -6.95 16.51 1.81
CA HIS A 92 -6.76 16.59 3.27
C HIS A 92 -6.33 15.27 3.91
N CYS A 93 -6.62 14.14 3.26
CA CYS A 93 -6.22 12.83 3.76
C CYS A 93 -4.84 12.46 3.19
N ARG A 94 -3.84 12.33 4.05
CA ARG A 94 -2.46 12.03 3.65
C ARG A 94 -2.09 10.54 3.69
N ILE A 95 -2.94 9.70 4.27
CA ILE A 95 -2.68 8.27 4.38
C ILE A 95 -3.76 7.50 3.62
N PHE A 96 -3.33 6.67 2.67
CA PHE A 96 -4.19 5.74 1.95
C PHE A 96 -3.74 4.32 2.21
N VAL A 97 -4.70 3.41 2.40
CA VAL A 97 -4.43 2.03 2.78
C VAL A 97 -5.18 1.08 1.86
N GLY A 98 -4.56 0.00 1.41
CA GLY A 98 -5.25 -1.00 0.60
C GLY A 98 -4.37 -2.19 0.24
N THR A 99 -4.91 -3.14 -0.53
CA THR A 99 -4.10 -4.22 -1.06
C THR A 99 -3.38 -3.79 -2.34
N VAL A 100 -2.23 -4.39 -2.62
CA VAL A 100 -1.49 -4.18 -3.88
C VAL A 100 -2.40 -4.44 -5.09
N ALA A 101 -3.19 -5.52 -5.06
CA ALA A 101 -4.11 -5.86 -6.14
C ALA A 101 -5.19 -4.77 -6.36
N THR A 102 -5.79 -4.30 -5.27
CA THR A 102 -6.84 -3.26 -5.35
C THR A 102 -6.29 -1.96 -5.90
N LEU A 103 -5.12 -1.53 -5.45
CA LEU A 103 -4.50 -0.27 -5.91
C LEU A 103 -4.01 -0.37 -7.36
N SER A 104 -3.46 -1.51 -7.76
CA SER A 104 -3.06 -1.74 -9.16
C SER A 104 -4.24 -1.66 -10.13
N ALA A 105 -5.45 -2.06 -9.69
CA ALA A 105 -6.67 -1.97 -10.49
C ALA A 105 -7.32 -0.58 -10.50
N LYS A 106 -6.92 0.33 -9.61
CA LYS A 106 -7.52 1.68 -9.46
C LYS A 106 -6.55 2.80 -9.92
N ALA A 107 -6.10 2.73 -11.17
CA ALA A 107 -5.18 3.72 -11.75
C ALA A 107 -5.71 5.17 -11.69
N GLU A 108 -7.03 5.35 -11.69
CA GLU A 108 -7.68 6.67 -11.59
C GLU A 108 -7.35 7.38 -10.27
N LEU A 109 -7.11 6.65 -9.19
CA LEU A 109 -6.72 7.23 -7.90
C LEU A 109 -5.43 8.04 -8.05
N PHE A 110 -4.46 7.54 -8.80
CA PHE A 110 -3.16 8.19 -9.01
C PHE A 110 -3.24 9.43 -9.91
N ARG A 111 -4.36 9.62 -10.62
CA ARG A 111 -4.67 10.88 -11.31
C ARG A 111 -5.23 11.94 -10.37
N LEU A 112 -5.74 11.55 -9.21
CA LEU A 112 -6.28 12.47 -8.21
C LEU A 112 -5.26 12.78 -7.13
N LYS A 113 -4.37 11.82 -6.82
CA LYS A 113 -3.41 11.93 -5.74
C LYS A 113 -2.10 11.22 -6.08
N THR A 114 -0.99 11.85 -5.69
CA THR A 114 0.35 11.27 -5.74
C THR A 114 0.84 11.03 -4.31
N PHE A 115 1.82 10.14 -4.15
CA PHE A 115 2.35 9.75 -2.85
C PHE A 115 3.86 9.93 -2.82
N ASP A 116 4.38 10.50 -1.74
CA ASP A 116 5.82 10.61 -1.53
C ASP A 116 6.45 9.24 -1.27
N VAL A 117 5.71 8.39 -0.54
CA VAL A 117 6.20 7.06 -0.16
C VAL A 117 5.09 6.02 -0.14
N ALA A 118 5.38 4.83 -0.66
CA ALA A 118 4.60 3.62 -0.46
C ALA A 118 5.35 2.68 0.49
N LEU A 119 4.69 2.29 1.59
CA LEU A 119 5.16 1.27 2.52
C LEU A 119 4.39 -0.01 2.24
N ILE A 120 5.07 -1.08 1.86
CA ILE A 120 4.46 -2.35 1.49
C ILE A 120 4.82 -3.38 2.54
N ASP A 121 3.83 -3.78 3.34
CA ASP A 121 3.97 -4.85 4.33
C ASP A 121 3.72 -6.22 3.68
N GLU A 122 4.28 -7.27 4.27
CA GLU A 122 4.27 -8.64 3.73
C GLU A 122 4.78 -8.72 2.27
N ALA A 123 5.75 -7.88 1.91
CA ALA A 123 6.22 -7.75 0.53
C ALA A 123 6.79 -9.04 -0.06
N THR A 124 7.23 -9.99 0.77
CA THR A 124 7.73 -11.31 0.31
C THR A 124 6.64 -12.24 -0.21
N GLN A 125 5.37 -11.94 0.05
CA GLN A 125 4.22 -12.67 -0.50
C GLN A 125 3.75 -12.13 -1.85
N ILE A 126 4.32 -11.02 -2.31
CA ILE A 126 3.90 -10.33 -3.54
C ILE A 126 4.83 -10.72 -4.67
N LEU A 127 4.26 -11.18 -5.78
CA LEU A 127 5.02 -11.46 -6.99
C LEU A 127 5.43 -10.16 -7.68
N GLU A 128 6.62 -10.16 -8.28
CA GLU A 128 7.15 -9.00 -9.00
C GLU A 128 6.17 -8.40 -10.03
N PRO A 129 5.46 -9.18 -10.88
CA PRO A 129 4.49 -8.63 -11.81
C PRO A 129 3.35 -7.82 -11.15
N GLN A 130 2.96 -8.18 -9.91
CA GLN A 130 1.94 -7.46 -9.16
C GLN A 130 2.41 -6.07 -8.71
N LEU A 131 3.72 -5.92 -8.45
CA LEU A 131 4.33 -4.63 -8.10
C LEU A 131 4.58 -3.75 -9.32
N LEU A 132 4.86 -4.34 -10.49
CA LEU A 132 5.16 -3.58 -11.72
C LEU A 132 4.06 -2.59 -12.06
N GLY A 133 2.81 -2.97 -11.88
CA GLY A 133 1.66 -2.09 -12.09
C GLY A 133 1.78 -0.79 -11.27
N LEU A 134 2.12 -0.92 -9.99
CA LEU A 134 2.29 0.24 -9.08
C LEU A 134 3.55 1.04 -9.38
N LEU A 135 4.66 0.36 -9.69
CA LEU A 135 5.93 1.01 -10.02
C LEU A 135 5.84 1.89 -11.28
N CYS A 136 4.97 1.50 -12.23
CA CYS A 136 4.75 2.20 -13.48
C CYS A 136 3.64 3.25 -13.43
N MET A 137 2.94 3.40 -12.29
CA MET A 137 1.84 4.37 -12.16
C MET A 137 2.34 5.82 -12.37
N ARG A 138 1.58 6.57 -13.16
CA ARG A 138 1.86 7.97 -13.47
C ARG A 138 0.84 8.89 -12.83
N GLY A 139 1.32 9.97 -12.25
CA GLY A 139 0.48 11.07 -11.78
C GLY A 139 -0.02 11.96 -12.93
N VAL A 140 -0.87 12.91 -12.60
CA VAL A 140 -1.47 13.84 -13.57
C VAL A 140 -0.43 14.59 -14.42
N THR A 141 0.70 14.93 -13.83
CA THR A 141 1.79 15.66 -14.51
C THR A 141 2.69 14.76 -15.37
N GLY A 142 2.37 13.46 -15.48
CA GLY A 142 3.17 12.47 -16.21
C GLY A 142 4.41 11.97 -15.47
N GLY A 143 4.72 12.52 -14.30
CA GLY A 143 5.74 12.01 -13.38
C GLY A 143 5.30 10.73 -12.67
N ASN A 144 6.19 10.12 -11.87
CA ASN A 144 5.84 8.97 -11.07
C ASN A 144 4.74 9.33 -10.05
N ALA A 145 3.72 8.49 -9.95
CA ALA A 145 2.65 8.68 -8.97
C ALA A 145 3.12 8.39 -7.53
N ILE A 146 4.17 7.59 -7.38
CA ILE A 146 4.78 7.21 -6.10
C ILE A 146 6.27 7.54 -6.18
N GLY A 147 6.76 8.33 -5.23
CA GLY A 147 8.14 8.81 -5.21
C GLY A 147 9.14 7.76 -4.70
N LYS A 148 8.77 7.00 -3.66
CA LYS A 148 9.66 6.02 -3.02
C LYS A 148 8.87 4.78 -2.59
N PHE A 149 9.50 3.62 -2.67
CA PHE A 149 8.96 2.35 -2.17
C PHE A 149 9.82 1.83 -1.01
N VAL A 150 9.15 1.40 0.06
CA VAL A 150 9.76 0.70 1.19
C VAL A 150 9.10 -0.66 1.32
N LEU A 151 9.86 -1.72 1.14
CA LEU A 151 9.39 -3.09 1.24
C LEU A 151 9.71 -3.65 2.62
N ILE A 152 8.67 -4.15 3.29
CA ILE A 152 8.76 -4.76 4.62
C ILE A 152 8.34 -6.22 4.47
N GLY A 153 9.18 -7.15 4.91
CA GLY A 153 8.88 -8.57 4.76
C GLY A 153 9.86 -9.45 5.48
N ASP A 154 9.66 -10.75 5.36
CA ASP A 154 10.51 -11.77 5.94
C ASP A 154 10.80 -12.85 4.88
N HIS A 155 12.04 -12.90 4.41
CA HIS A 155 12.47 -13.87 3.40
C HIS A 155 12.47 -15.33 3.89
N LYS A 156 12.27 -15.55 5.20
CA LYS A 156 12.14 -16.89 5.81
C LYS A 156 10.69 -17.34 5.98
N GLN A 157 9.72 -16.47 5.68
CA GLN A 157 8.31 -16.86 5.61
C GLN A 157 7.99 -17.55 4.28
N LEU A 158 6.77 -18.12 4.19
CA LEU A 158 6.30 -18.77 2.97
C LEU A 158 6.44 -17.81 1.79
N PRO A 159 7.05 -18.26 0.68
CA PRO A 159 7.15 -17.44 -0.52
C PRO A 159 5.79 -17.23 -1.16
N ALA A 160 5.71 -16.28 -2.09
CA ALA A 160 4.55 -16.09 -2.92
C ALA A 160 4.16 -17.40 -3.64
N VAL A 161 2.85 -17.67 -3.72
CA VAL A 161 2.36 -18.86 -4.43
C VAL A 161 2.48 -18.63 -5.93
N VAL A 162 3.35 -19.41 -6.58
CA VAL A 162 3.50 -19.42 -8.04
C VAL A 162 2.66 -20.57 -8.59
N LEU A 163 1.63 -20.25 -9.38
CA LEU A 163 0.73 -21.22 -10.00
C LEU A 163 1.28 -21.77 -11.34
N GLN A 164 2.28 -21.12 -11.90
CA GLN A 164 2.92 -21.53 -13.16
C GLN A 164 3.89 -22.69 -12.94
N SER A 165 3.95 -23.63 -13.89
CA SER A 165 4.97 -24.66 -13.89
C SER A 165 6.35 -24.03 -14.15
N SER A 166 7.43 -24.73 -13.74
CA SER A 166 8.80 -24.27 -13.99
C SER A 166 9.06 -23.98 -15.47
N GLU A 167 8.50 -24.79 -16.37
CA GLU A 167 8.63 -24.63 -17.82
C GLU A 167 7.90 -23.37 -18.34
N GLN A 168 6.80 -22.97 -17.71
CA GLN A 168 6.05 -21.75 -18.06
C GLN A 168 6.67 -20.49 -17.45
N SER A 169 7.46 -20.63 -16.39
CA SER A 169 8.12 -19.51 -15.70
C SER A 169 9.54 -19.25 -16.21
N GLU A 170 10.12 -20.14 -17.01
CA GLU A 170 11.42 -19.90 -17.63
C GLU A 170 11.30 -18.81 -18.70
N SER A 171 11.65 -17.60 -18.30
CA SER A 171 11.94 -16.53 -19.24
C SER A 171 13.16 -16.91 -20.07
N THR A 172 13.04 -16.96 -21.40
CA THR A 172 14.14 -17.18 -22.35
C THR A 172 15.22 -16.09 -22.28
N THR A 173 15.00 -15.03 -21.54
CA THR A 173 15.97 -13.98 -21.24
C THR A 173 16.36 -14.05 -19.76
N LYS A 174 17.61 -14.42 -19.48
CA LYS A 174 18.25 -14.43 -18.15
C LYS A 174 18.30 -13.05 -17.45
N VAL A 175 17.46 -12.12 -17.80
CA VAL A 175 17.46 -10.74 -17.30
C VAL A 175 16.44 -10.51 -16.18
N CYS A 176 15.48 -11.41 -15.97
CA CYS A 176 14.39 -11.25 -15.03
C CYS A 176 14.58 -12.07 -13.75
N GLY A 177 15.63 -11.84 -13.00
CA GLY A 177 15.91 -12.58 -11.77
C GLY A 177 16.65 -11.81 -10.69
N ARG A 178 16.82 -10.52 -10.84
CA ARG A 178 17.41 -9.68 -9.79
C ARG A 178 16.53 -8.46 -9.56
N LEU A 179 15.64 -8.55 -8.59
CA LEU A 179 15.25 -7.37 -7.85
C LEU A 179 16.55 -6.77 -7.29
N VAL A 180 17.01 -5.67 -7.88
CA VAL A 180 18.13 -4.91 -7.34
C VAL A 180 17.66 -4.36 -6.00
N CYS A 181 18.06 -5.00 -4.91
CA CYS A 181 17.98 -4.39 -3.59
C CYS A 181 18.89 -3.15 -3.64
N VAL A 182 18.30 -1.99 -3.75
CA VAL A 182 19.02 -0.75 -3.49
C VAL A 182 19.15 -0.65 -1.97
N THR A 183 20.37 -0.97 -1.49
CA THR A 183 20.83 -0.71 -0.12
C THR A 183 20.88 0.79 0.15
#